data_e08a27096a924f4e8155b60fd13f602a
#
_entry.id   e08a27096a924f4e8155b60fd13f602a
#
_cell.length_a   1.000
_cell.length_b   1.000
_cell.length_c   1.000
_cell.angle_alpha   90.00
_cell.angle_beta   90.00
_cell.angle_gamma   90.00
#
_symmetry.space_group_name_H-M   'P 1'
#
loop_
_entity.id
_entity.type
_entity.pdbx_description
1 polymer ?
#
loop_
_entity_poly.entity_id
_entity_poly.type
_entity_poly.pdbx_seq_one_letter_code
_entity_poly.pdbx_strand_id
1 'polypeptide(L)'
;MINTLANILIAIIALEHVAFLALEMLFWENPLGRQIFGTTKEEAAASKTLAMNQGLYNGFLAAGLIWGLSLGVAGLSIKLFF
;
A
#
# COMPACT_ATOMS: atom_id res chain seq x y z
N MET A 1 15.72 -13.87 -15.97
CA MET A 1 15.45 -12.48 -16.37
C MET A 1 14.01 -12.06 -16.15
N ILE A 2 13.01 -12.79 -16.67
CA ILE A 2 11.58 -12.49 -16.46
C ILE A 2 11.23 -12.51 -14.98
N ASN A 3 11.71 -13.51 -14.21
CA ASN A 3 11.45 -13.58 -12.76
C ASN A 3 12.05 -12.41 -12.01
N THR A 4 13.22 -11.94 -12.42
CA THR A 4 13.86 -10.78 -11.80
C THR A 4 13.05 -9.51 -12.06
N LEU A 5 12.61 -9.31 -13.30
CA LEU A 5 11.76 -8.16 -13.65
C LEU A 5 10.45 -8.20 -12.90
N ALA A 6 9.78 -9.35 -12.84
CA ALA A 6 8.53 -9.51 -12.10
C ALA A 6 8.72 -9.20 -10.62
N ASN A 7 9.81 -9.67 -10.00
CA ASN A 7 10.10 -9.40 -8.60
C ASN A 7 10.37 -7.91 -8.34
N ILE A 8 11.04 -7.23 -9.25
CA ILE A 8 11.28 -5.78 -9.15
C ILE A 8 9.94 -5.04 -9.18
N LEU A 9 9.06 -5.39 -10.12
CA LEU A 9 7.74 -4.76 -10.23
C LEU A 9 6.90 -5.02 -8.99
N ILE A 10 6.90 -6.24 -8.44
CA ILE A 10 6.19 -6.57 -7.21
C ILE A 10 6.74 -5.76 -6.03
N ALA A 11 8.05 -5.60 -5.94
CA ALA A 11 8.66 -4.80 -4.89
C ALA A 11 8.24 -3.33 -4.99
N ILE A 12 8.16 -2.77 -6.19
CA ILE A 12 7.67 -1.41 -6.43
C ILE A 12 6.21 -1.28 -6.00
N ILE A 13 5.36 -2.23 -6.37
CA ILE A 13 3.95 -2.23 -5.99
C ILE A 13 3.79 -2.33 -4.48
N ALA A 14 4.56 -3.20 -3.82
CA ALA A 14 4.55 -3.30 -2.37
C ALA A 14 4.93 -1.97 -1.71
N LEU A 15 5.95 -1.30 -2.23
CA LEU A 15 6.39 0.00 -1.74
C LEU A 15 5.30 1.07 -1.91
N GLU A 16 4.61 1.08 -3.05
CA GLU A 16 3.47 1.98 -3.27
C GLU A 16 2.37 1.75 -2.23
N HIS A 17 2.05 0.49 -1.92
CA HIS A 17 1.03 0.17 -0.91
C HIS A 17 1.45 0.62 0.48
N VAL A 18 2.74 0.52 0.83
CA VAL A 18 3.27 1.06 2.08
C VAL A 18 3.13 2.58 2.12
N ALA A 19 3.42 3.25 1.00
CA ALA A 19 3.26 4.70 0.90
C ALA A 19 1.80 5.11 1.10
N PHE A 20 0.86 4.42 0.46
CA PHE A 20 -0.58 4.68 0.65
C PHE A 20 -1.02 4.39 2.08
N LEU A 21 -0.50 3.32 2.70
CA LEU A 21 -0.76 3.06 4.12
C LEU A 21 -0.39 4.26 4.97
N ALA A 22 0.82 4.79 4.78
CA ALA A 22 1.30 5.92 5.55
C ALA A 22 0.42 7.16 5.34
N LEU A 23 0.08 7.46 4.08
CA LEU A 23 -0.77 8.61 3.75
C LEU A 23 -2.17 8.46 4.32
N GLU A 24 -2.75 7.25 4.25
CA GLU A 24 -4.12 7.01 4.67
C GLU A 24 -4.26 6.87 6.19
N MET A 25 -3.27 6.34 6.88
CA MET A 25 -3.33 6.14 8.32
C MET A 25 -2.69 7.26 9.14
N LEU A 26 -1.58 7.81 8.65
CA LEU A 26 -0.76 8.73 9.44
C LEU A 26 -0.88 10.18 8.96
N PHE A 27 -1.08 10.40 7.68
CA PHE A 27 -1.04 11.74 7.08
C PHE A 27 -2.35 12.18 6.46
N TRP A 28 -3.44 11.44 6.67
CA TRP A 28 -4.72 11.71 6.00
C TRP A 28 -5.22 13.13 6.26
N GLU A 29 -5.19 13.57 7.51
CA GLU A 29 -5.61 14.92 7.90
C GLU A 29 -4.47 15.94 7.80
N ASN A 30 -3.25 15.49 7.56
CA ASN A 30 -2.08 16.35 7.41
C ASN A 30 -2.19 17.14 6.09
N PRO A 31 -1.67 18.39 6.03
CA PRO A 31 -1.67 19.15 4.78
C PRO A 31 -1.08 18.42 3.59
N LEU A 32 -0.05 17.60 3.79
CA LEU A 32 0.55 16.80 2.72
C LEU A 32 -0.45 15.77 2.15
N GLY A 33 -1.09 15.00 3.01
CA GLY A 33 -2.09 14.02 2.58
C GLY A 33 -3.28 14.67 1.90
N ARG A 34 -3.78 15.77 2.45
CA ARG A 34 -4.89 16.52 1.85
C ARG A 34 -4.53 17.09 0.48
N GLN A 35 -3.31 17.57 0.31
CA GLN A 35 -2.83 18.08 -0.97
C GLN A 35 -2.74 16.96 -2.02
N ILE A 36 -2.23 15.79 -1.65
CA ILE A 36 -2.09 14.65 -2.55
C ILE A 36 -3.46 14.13 -3.00
N PHE A 37 -4.42 14.00 -2.08
CA PHE A 37 -5.74 13.46 -2.38
C PHE A 37 -6.78 14.53 -2.75
N GLY A 38 -6.42 15.80 -2.68
CA GLY A 38 -7.31 16.89 -3.05
C GLY A 38 -8.50 17.05 -2.09
N THR A 39 -8.31 16.77 -0.82
CA THR A 39 -9.37 16.86 0.19
C THR A 39 -9.27 18.15 1.00
N THR A 40 -10.44 18.65 1.45
CA THR A 40 -10.48 19.72 2.43
C THR A 40 -10.25 19.16 3.83
N LYS A 41 -10.01 20.06 4.81
CA LYS A 41 -9.86 19.67 6.21
C LYS A 41 -11.10 18.94 6.73
N GLU A 42 -12.28 19.43 6.36
CA GLU A 42 -13.56 18.86 6.77
C GLU A 42 -13.78 17.50 6.13
N GLU A 43 -13.49 17.36 4.84
CA GLU A 43 -13.61 16.09 4.13
C GLU A 43 -12.65 15.04 4.71
N ALA A 44 -11.41 15.44 5.00
CA ALA A 44 -10.43 14.54 5.58
C ALA A 44 -10.88 14.06 6.97
N ALA A 45 -11.38 14.95 7.82
CA ALA A 45 -11.88 14.58 9.15
C ALA A 45 -13.08 13.63 9.04
N ALA A 46 -14.01 13.90 8.12
CA ALA A 46 -15.22 13.09 7.96
C ALA A 46 -14.90 11.68 7.43
N SER A 47 -13.85 11.52 6.62
CA SER A 47 -13.48 10.25 6.00
C SER A 47 -12.32 9.53 6.70
N LYS A 48 -11.88 9.99 7.84
CA LYS A 48 -10.70 9.46 8.54
C LYS A 48 -10.79 7.97 8.83
N THR A 49 -11.93 7.50 9.32
CA THR A 49 -12.11 6.08 9.63
C THR A 49 -12.03 5.22 8.36
N LEU A 50 -12.64 5.68 7.28
CA LEU A 50 -12.56 4.99 6.00
C LEU A 50 -11.12 4.94 5.49
N ALA A 51 -10.39 6.05 5.62
CA ALA A 51 -8.99 6.12 5.20
C ALA A 51 -8.12 5.16 6.03
N MET A 52 -8.35 5.05 7.33
CA MET A 52 -7.64 4.10 8.18
C MET A 52 -7.89 2.66 7.74
N ASN A 53 -9.12 2.31 7.40
CA ASN A 53 -9.46 0.98 6.91
C ASN A 53 -8.77 0.70 5.56
N GLN A 54 -8.72 1.65 4.67
CA GLN A 54 -8.00 1.54 3.41
C GLN A 54 -6.51 1.39 3.63
N GLY A 55 -5.94 2.13 4.59
CA GLY A 55 -4.53 2.01 4.96
C GLY A 55 -4.19 0.63 5.49
N LEU A 56 -5.01 0.06 6.33
CA LEU A 56 -4.85 -1.31 6.83
C LEU A 56 -4.88 -2.32 5.67
N TYR A 57 -5.81 -2.16 4.74
CA TYR A 57 -5.90 -3.01 3.55
C TYR A 57 -4.61 -2.91 2.71
N ASN A 58 -4.12 -1.72 2.48
CA ASN A 58 -2.86 -1.51 1.75
C ASN A 58 -1.68 -2.15 2.47
N GLY A 59 -1.64 -2.06 3.80
CA GLY A 59 -0.63 -2.73 4.61
C GLY A 59 -0.68 -4.24 4.48
N PHE A 60 -1.87 -4.81 4.49
CA PHE A 60 -2.08 -6.24 4.30
C PHE A 60 -1.58 -6.69 2.93
N LEU A 61 -1.89 -5.95 1.86
CA LEU A 61 -1.42 -6.27 0.52
C LEU A 61 0.10 -6.18 0.42
N ALA A 62 0.69 -5.12 0.98
CA ALA A 62 2.14 -4.95 0.99
C ALA A 62 2.83 -6.09 1.75
N ALA A 63 2.30 -6.47 2.91
CA ALA A 63 2.84 -7.57 3.69
C ALA A 63 2.80 -8.89 2.93
N GLY A 64 1.69 -9.17 2.25
CA GLY A 64 1.55 -10.37 1.43
C GLY A 64 2.52 -10.41 0.26
N LEU A 65 2.70 -9.29 -0.42
CA LEU A 65 3.64 -9.20 -1.55
C LEU A 65 5.09 -9.38 -1.08
N ILE A 66 5.45 -8.75 0.04
CA ILE A 66 6.79 -8.89 0.62
C ILE A 66 7.02 -10.34 1.05
N TRP A 67 6.04 -10.97 1.67
CA TRP A 67 6.10 -12.38 2.05
C TRP A 67 6.33 -13.26 0.82
N GLY A 68 5.55 -13.03 -0.26
CA GLY A 68 5.72 -13.75 -1.51
C GLY A 68 7.11 -13.58 -2.10
N LEU A 69 7.67 -12.37 -2.06
CA LEU A 69 9.02 -12.10 -2.53
C LEU A 69 10.08 -12.85 -1.71
N SER A 70 9.91 -12.89 -0.38
CA SER A 70 10.87 -13.54 0.52
C SER A 70 10.95 -15.05 0.32
N LEU A 71 9.90 -15.67 -0.19
CA LEU A 71 9.86 -17.11 -0.46
C LEU A 71 10.43 -17.49 -1.82
N GLY A 72 10.76 -16.53 -2.68
CA GLY A 72 11.28 -16.80 -4.01
C GLY A 72 10.30 -17.59 -4.86
N VAL A 73 10.75 -18.68 -5.48
CA VAL A 73 9.91 -19.53 -6.33
C VAL A 73 8.73 -20.11 -5.57
N ALA A 74 8.93 -20.50 -4.30
CA ALA A 74 7.87 -21.03 -3.45
C ALA A 74 6.79 -19.98 -3.15
N GLY A 75 7.10 -18.69 -3.29
CA GLY A 75 6.16 -17.62 -3.08
C GLY A 75 5.27 -17.27 -4.27
N LEU A 76 5.38 -17.99 -5.38
CA LEU A 76 4.62 -17.67 -6.60
C LEU A 76 3.12 -17.62 -6.35
N SER A 77 2.57 -18.60 -5.64
CA SER A 77 1.13 -18.64 -5.32
C SER A 77 0.70 -17.43 -4.51
N ILE A 78 1.53 -17.00 -3.57
CA ILE A 78 1.26 -15.84 -2.71
C ILE A 78 1.31 -14.55 -3.53
N LYS A 79 2.31 -14.40 -4.40
CA LYS A 79 2.43 -13.24 -5.28
C LYS A 79 1.25 -13.12 -6.24
N LEU A 80 0.75 -14.23 -6.74
CA LEU A 80 -0.41 -14.25 -7.63
C LEU A 80 -1.71 -13.94 -6.90
N PHE A 81 -1.81 -14.32 -5.62
CA PHE A 81 -2.96 -14.00 -4.78
C PHE A 81 -3.03 -12.52 -4.44
N PHE A 82 -1.90 -11.91 -4.11
CA PHE A 82 -1.81 -10.50 -3.77
C PHE A 82 -1.43 -9.69 -5.01
#